data_31ba071403076a9bf0c099ee5970817c
#
_entry.id   31ba071403076a9bf0c099ee5970817c
#
_cell.length_a   1.000
_cell.length_b   1.000
_cell.length_c   1.000
_cell.angle_alpha   90.00
_cell.angle_beta   90.00
_cell.angle_gamma   90.00
#
_symmetry.space_group_name_H-M   'P 1'
#
loop_
_entity.id
_entity.type
_entity.pdbx_description
1 polymer ?
#
loop_
_entity_poly.entity_id
_entity_poly.type
_entity_poly.pdbx_seq_one_letter_code
_entity_poly.pdbx_strand_id
1 'polypeptide(L)'
;MHLFKGAMTDSERIPVIIGVGQINDRPEDPDNGLDPLGLMVEALKRAEADTGVTLLKKLDSIAVVDQISFRHLNPLDAKLAEALGATPAVCYQSDAPHGDTPIRLLNEAANRIGAGEIKLAAIAGAEALRTIAGRLAKHATPQQDVFEGVRNEAKREPGYAQQHGLNAPVDVYPLYENA
;
A
#
# COMPACT_ATOMS: atom_id res chain seq x y z
N MET A 1 -41.57 -9.08 13.40
CA MET A 1 -41.02 -9.77 12.24
C MET A 1 -40.68 -8.69 11.20
N HIS A 2 -39.48 -8.06 11.34
CA HIS A 2 -39.01 -7.06 10.39
C HIS A 2 -38.40 -7.78 9.19
N LEU A 3 -39.13 -7.79 8.10
CA LEU A 3 -38.63 -8.18 6.78
C LEU A 3 -37.50 -7.21 6.41
N PHE A 4 -36.28 -7.73 6.31
CA PHE A 4 -35.19 -7.06 5.61
C PHE A 4 -35.65 -6.87 4.16
N LYS A 5 -36.10 -5.64 3.82
CA LYS A 5 -36.11 -5.21 2.43
C LYS A 5 -34.66 -5.16 1.99
N GLY A 6 -34.18 -6.20 1.34
CA GLY A 6 -32.92 -6.18 0.63
C GLY A 6 -32.99 -5.04 -0.38
N ALA A 7 -32.20 -3.99 -0.18
CA ALA A 7 -32.00 -3.00 -1.21
C ALA A 7 -31.48 -3.76 -2.44
N MET A 8 -32.25 -3.76 -3.54
CA MET A 8 -31.74 -4.23 -4.83
C MET A 8 -30.50 -3.40 -5.13
N THR A 9 -29.36 -4.05 -5.16
CA THR A 9 -28.10 -3.40 -5.56
C THR A 9 -28.30 -2.93 -6.99
N ASP A 10 -28.21 -1.63 -7.19
CA ASP A 10 -28.15 -1.04 -8.51
C ASP A 10 -26.96 -1.68 -9.23
N SER A 11 -27.18 -2.34 -10.38
CA SER A 11 -26.14 -3.04 -11.12
C SER A 11 -24.97 -2.15 -11.51
N GLU A 12 -25.22 -0.83 -11.61
CA GLU A 12 -24.18 0.17 -11.88
C GLU A 12 -23.27 0.47 -10.67
N ARG A 13 -23.64 -0.02 -9.48
CA ARG A 13 -22.89 0.17 -8.24
C ARG A 13 -22.22 -1.11 -7.71
N ILE A 14 -22.22 -2.16 -8.50
CA ILE A 14 -21.46 -3.37 -8.16
C ILE A 14 -19.98 -3.08 -8.37
N PRO A 15 -19.16 -3.07 -7.31
CA PRO A 15 -17.74 -2.83 -7.45
C PRO A 15 -17.06 -4.00 -8.19
N VAL A 16 -16.20 -3.66 -9.14
CA VAL A 16 -15.41 -4.63 -9.92
C VAL A 16 -13.97 -4.18 -10.01
N ILE A 17 -13.04 -5.12 -10.05
CA ILE A 17 -11.64 -4.84 -10.35
C ILE A 17 -11.52 -4.79 -11.88
N ILE A 18 -11.05 -3.66 -12.40
CA ILE A 18 -10.96 -3.43 -13.84
C ILE A 18 -9.53 -3.46 -14.39
N GLY A 19 -8.53 -3.38 -13.52
CA GLY A 19 -7.13 -3.47 -13.92
C GLY A 19 -6.23 -3.79 -12.74
N VAL A 20 -5.20 -4.56 -13.02
CA VAL A 20 -4.17 -4.94 -12.06
C VAL A 20 -2.78 -4.68 -12.64
N GLY A 21 -1.85 -4.25 -11.81
CA GLY A 21 -0.49 -3.98 -12.21
C GLY A 21 0.52 -4.32 -11.12
N GLN A 22 1.60 -4.93 -11.51
CA GLN A 22 2.70 -5.30 -10.62
C GLN A 22 4.04 -5.01 -11.27
N ILE A 23 5.01 -4.59 -10.46
CA ILE A 23 6.39 -4.43 -10.88
C ILE A 23 7.31 -5.03 -9.82
N ASN A 24 8.38 -5.68 -10.31
CA ASN A 24 9.51 -6.08 -9.50
C ASN A 24 10.75 -5.41 -10.08
N ASP A 25 11.26 -4.40 -9.38
CA ASP A 25 12.43 -3.64 -9.79
C ASP A 25 13.69 -4.21 -9.13
N ARG A 26 14.67 -4.64 -9.95
CA ARG A 26 15.91 -5.25 -9.50
C ARG A 26 17.10 -4.80 -10.34
N PRO A 27 17.41 -3.49 -10.36
CA PRO A 27 18.58 -3.02 -11.10
C PRO A 27 19.87 -3.56 -10.49
N GLU A 28 20.92 -3.70 -11.33
CA GLU A 28 22.25 -4.06 -10.87
C GLU A 28 22.85 -2.98 -9.96
N ASP A 29 22.71 -1.72 -10.36
CA ASP A 29 23.08 -0.56 -9.54
C ASP A 29 21.87 -0.09 -8.73
N PRO A 30 21.93 -0.14 -7.37
CA PRO A 30 20.84 0.29 -6.50
C PRO A 30 20.49 1.77 -6.64
N ASP A 31 21.39 2.62 -7.15
CA ASP A 31 21.08 4.03 -7.39
C ASP A 31 20.05 4.24 -8.51
N ASN A 32 19.98 3.28 -9.44
CA ASN A 32 18.99 3.26 -10.52
C ASN A 32 17.66 2.60 -10.12
N GLY A 33 17.57 2.06 -8.88
CA GLY A 33 16.35 1.43 -8.38
C GLY A 33 15.25 2.45 -8.09
N LEU A 34 14.01 2.06 -8.34
CA LEU A 34 12.87 2.89 -8.00
C LEU A 34 12.68 2.93 -6.47
N ASP A 35 12.24 4.07 -5.99
CA ASP A 35 11.68 4.23 -4.65
C ASP A 35 10.20 3.77 -4.61
N PRO A 36 9.55 3.70 -3.44
CA PRO A 36 8.15 3.29 -3.35
C PRO A 36 7.20 4.11 -4.20
N LEU A 37 7.43 5.42 -4.34
CA LEU A 37 6.60 6.27 -5.19
C LEU A 37 6.72 5.85 -6.67
N GLY A 38 7.94 5.71 -7.15
CA GLY A 38 8.21 5.26 -8.53
C GLY A 38 7.62 3.89 -8.81
N LEU A 39 7.75 2.95 -7.88
CA LEU A 39 7.16 1.61 -7.99
C LEU A 39 5.62 1.66 -8.08
N MET A 40 4.95 2.47 -7.25
CA MET A 40 3.50 2.63 -7.30
C MET A 40 3.04 3.28 -8.60
N VAL A 41 3.74 4.30 -9.07
CA VAL A 41 3.45 4.96 -10.36
C VAL A 41 3.51 3.94 -11.50
N GLU A 42 4.57 3.15 -11.57
CA GLU A 42 4.74 2.15 -12.63
C GLU A 42 3.73 1.01 -12.51
N ALA A 43 3.40 0.56 -11.29
CA ALA A 43 2.36 -0.45 -11.08
C ALA A 43 0.99 0.05 -11.54
N LEU A 44 0.62 1.29 -11.22
CA LEU A 44 -0.66 1.88 -11.64
C LEU A 44 -0.73 2.13 -13.14
N LYS A 45 0.36 2.53 -13.79
CA LYS A 45 0.42 2.60 -15.27
C LYS A 45 0.18 1.24 -15.92
N ARG A 46 0.72 0.16 -15.34
CA ARG A 46 0.48 -1.21 -15.80
C ARG A 46 -0.97 -1.62 -15.57
N ALA A 47 -1.55 -1.25 -14.43
CA ALA A 47 -2.97 -1.47 -14.17
C ALA A 47 -3.86 -0.72 -15.17
N GLU A 48 -3.52 0.51 -15.52
CA GLU A 48 -4.23 1.26 -16.57
C GLU A 48 -4.10 0.57 -17.92
N ALA A 49 -2.89 0.11 -18.28
CA ALA A 49 -2.69 -0.63 -19.54
C ALA A 49 -3.50 -1.94 -19.59
N ASP A 50 -3.63 -2.63 -18.46
CA ASP A 50 -4.45 -3.84 -18.34
C ASP A 50 -5.94 -3.56 -18.63
N THR A 51 -6.44 -2.37 -18.26
CA THR A 51 -7.82 -1.98 -18.58
C THR A 51 -8.07 -1.70 -20.06
N GLY A 52 -7.04 -1.39 -20.83
CA GLY A 52 -7.13 -0.96 -22.23
C GLY A 52 -7.66 0.47 -22.43
N VAL A 53 -7.88 1.24 -21.35
CA VAL A 53 -8.41 2.61 -21.41
C VAL A 53 -7.68 3.54 -20.44
N THR A 54 -7.62 4.83 -20.76
CA THR A 54 -6.95 5.84 -19.91
C THR A 54 -7.87 6.30 -18.79
N LEU A 55 -7.50 5.97 -17.55
CA LEU A 55 -8.33 6.16 -16.35
C LEU A 55 -7.61 6.91 -15.23
N LEU A 56 -6.28 6.87 -15.12
CA LEU A 56 -5.55 7.40 -13.95
C LEU A 56 -5.86 8.86 -13.65
N LYS A 57 -6.08 9.68 -14.68
CA LYS A 57 -6.47 11.09 -14.50
C LYS A 57 -7.92 11.30 -14.05
N LYS A 58 -8.73 10.24 -14.07
CA LYS A 58 -10.17 10.27 -13.72
C LYS A 58 -10.47 9.64 -12.37
N LEU A 59 -9.44 9.32 -11.58
CA LEU A 59 -9.61 8.71 -10.27
C LEU A 59 -10.37 9.64 -9.32
N ASP A 60 -11.40 9.12 -8.67
CA ASP A 60 -12.12 9.81 -7.59
C ASP A 60 -11.39 9.66 -6.26
N SER A 61 -10.67 8.54 -6.09
CA SER A 61 -9.96 8.21 -4.85
C SER A 61 -8.65 7.48 -5.12
N ILE A 62 -7.61 7.82 -4.34
CA ILE A 62 -6.36 7.09 -4.26
C ILE A 62 -6.12 6.68 -2.81
N ALA A 63 -5.89 5.40 -2.58
CA ALA A 63 -5.50 4.83 -1.30
C ALA A 63 -4.11 4.20 -1.39
N VAL A 64 -3.24 4.56 -0.46
CA VAL A 64 -1.86 4.07 -0.41
C VAL A 64 -1.65 3.23 0.84
N VAL A 65 -1.07 2.04 0.67
CA VAL A 65 -0.56 1.25 1.79
C VAL A 65 0.71 1.90 2.29
N ASP A 66 0.82 2.14 3.61
CA ASP A 66 2.03 2.67 4.23
C ASP A 66 3.24 1.76 3.94
N GLN A 67 4.43 2.34 3.93
CA GLN A 67 5.68 1.66 3.60
C GLN A 67 6.77 2.00 4.63
N ILE A 68 7.72 1.11 4.79
CA ILE A 68 8.80 1.23 5.77
C ILE A 68 10.16 1.58 5.16
N SER A 69 10.36 1.32 3.87
CA SER A 69 11.66 1.42 3.22
C SER A 69 12.17 2.86 3.06
N PHE A 70 11.29 3.81 2.78
CA PHE A 70 11.61 5.23 2.55
C PHE A 70 10.68 6.14 3.37
N ARG A 71 10.65 5.97 4.67
CA ARG A 71 9.73 6.68 5.56
C ARG A 71 9.75 8.20 5.43
N HIS A 72 10.89 8.78 5.09
CA HIS A 72 11.00 10.22 4.85
C HIS A 72 10.19 10.73 3.65
N LEU A 73 9.72 9.82 2.78
CA LEU A 73 8.83 10.16 1.65
C LEU A 73 7.35 10.22 2.05
N ASN A 74 6.98 9.61 3.18
CA ASN A 74 5.59 9.58 3.64
C ASN A 74 5.09 11.01 4.04
N PRO A 75 3.82 11.32 3.83
CA PRO A 75 2.82 10.50 3.15
C PRO A 75 2.98 10.50 1.63
N LEU A 76 2.61 9.40 0.97
CA LEU A 76 2.80 9.22 -0.47
C LEU A 76 1.53 9.40 -1.30
N ASP A 77 0.36 9.48 -0.68
CA ASP A 77 -0.95 9.54 -1.33
C ASP A 77 -1.10 10.76 -2.27
N ALA A 78 -0.85 11.96 -1.75
CA ALA A 78 -0.92 13.18 -2.55
C ALA A 78 0.22 13.25 -3.60
N LYS A 79 1.42 12.79 -3.26
CA LYS A 79 2.56 12.72 -4.18
C LYS A 79 2.28 11.75 -5.34
N LEU A 80 1.60 10.63 -5.05
CA LEU A 80 1.20 9.68 -6.07
C LEU A 80 0.15 10.27 -7.01
N ALA A 81 -0.85 10.99 -6.47
CA ALA A 81 -1.83 11.70 -7.28
C ALA A 81 -1.15 12.71 -8.23
N GLU A 82 -0.23 13.53 -7.69
CA GLU A 82 0.55 14.49 -8.48
C GLU A 82 1.37 13.81 -9.58
N ALA A 83 2.09 12.74 -9.25
CA ALA A 83 2.93 12.00 -10.21
C ALA A 83 2.13 11.35 -11.35
N LEU A 84 0.86 10.99 -11.09
CA LEU A 84 -0.07 10.47 -12.08
C LEU A 84 -0.79 11.57 -12.87
N GLY A 85 -0.66 12.83 -12.47
CA GLY A 85 -1.46 13.94 -12.99
C GLY A 85 -2.95 13.80 -12.71
N ALA A 86 -3.29 13.14 -11.59
CA ALA A 86 -4.65 12.95 -11.10
C ALA A 86 -5.03 14.01 -10.08
N THR A 87 -6.33 14.32 -9.98
CA THR A 87 -6.88 15.25 -8.99
C THR A 87 -8.07 14.59 -8.26
N PRO A 88 -7.84 13.48 -7.55
CA PRO A 88 -8.91 12.79 -6.86
C PRO A 88 -9.45 13.63 -5.70
N ALA A 89 -10.75 13.49 -5.42
CA ALA A 89 -11.38 14.17 -4.29
C ALA A 89 -10.88 13.64 -2.93
N VAL A 90 -10.37 12.41 -2.91
CA VAL A 90 -9.88 11.75 -1.70
C VAL A 90 -8.54 11.06 -1.97
N CYS A 91 -7.54 11.48 -1.21
CA CYS A 91 -6.26 10.78 -1.09
C CYS A 91 -6.04 10.42 0.36
N TYR A 92 -5.56 9.21 0.61
CA TYR A 92 -5.13 8.83 1.96
C TYR A 92 -4.10 7.70 1.93
N GLN A 93 -3.28 7.67 2.96
CA GLN A 93 -2.33 6.59 3.23
C GLN A 93 -2.73 5.90 4.53
N SER A 94 -2.59 4.57 4.60
CA SER A 94 -2.85 3.82 5.82
C SER A 94 -1.87 4.21 6.93
N ASP A 95 -2.29 4.07 8.18
CA ASP A 95 -1.49 4.44 9.35
C ASP A 95 -0.27 3.54 9.55
N ALA A 96 -0.35 2.30 9.08
CA ALA A 96 0.71 1.32 9.23
C ALA A 96 0.67 0.25 8.11
N PRO A 97 1.84 -0.37 7.80
CA PRO A 97 1.97 -1.38 6.75
C PRO A 97 1.60 -2.78 7.28
N HIS A 98 0.35 -2.98 7.71
CA HIS A 98 -0.12 -4.31 8.11
C HIS A 98 -0.39 -5.20 6.91
N GLY A 99 -0.24 -6.52 7.07
CA GLY A 99 -0.44 -7.49 6.00
C GLY A 99 -1.86 -7.54 5.44
N ASP A 100 -2.87 -7.19 6.22
CA ASP A 100 -4.27 -7.10 5.83
C ASP A 100 -4.66 -5.76 5.20
N THR A 101 -3.81 -4.73 5.31
CA THR A 101 -4.09 -3.38 4.84
C THR A 101 -4.55 -3.32 3.37
N PRO A 102 -3.90 -4.00 2.42
CA PRO A 102 -4.34 -3.97 1.02
C PRO A 102 -5.80 -4.41 0.84
N ILE A 103 -6.20 -5.46 1.54
CA ILE A 103 -7.58 -5.99 1.47
C ILE A 103 -8.56 -5.07 2.19
N ARG A 104 -8.17 -4.45 3.30
CA ARG A 104 -9.01 -3.45 3.98
C ARG A 104 -9.29 -2.27 3.06
N LEU A 105 -8.26 -1.73 2.40
CA LEU A 105 -8.40 -0.61 1.46
C LEU A 105 -9.28 -1.00 0.26
N LEU A 106 -9.15 -2.23 -0.23
CA LEU A 106 -9.99 -2.75 -1.30
C LEU A 106 -11.46 -2.82 -0.88
N ASN A 107 -11.74 -3.36 0.30
CA ASN A 107 -13.10 -3.43 0.84
C ASN A 107 -13.70 -2.05 1.08
N GLU A 108 -12.91 -1.10 1.58
CA GLU A 108 -13.35 0.28 1.78
C GLU A 108 -13.72 0.95 0.44
N ALA A 109 -12.87 0.83 -0.57
CA ALA A 109 -13.16 1.34 -1.90
C ALA A 109 -14.42 0.69 -2.49
N ALA A 110 -14.58 -0.63 -2.35
CA ALA A 110 -15.75 -1.36 -2.80
C ALA A 110 -17.04 -0.87 -2.11
N ASN A 111 -17.01 -0.66 -0.80
CA ASN A 111 -18.13 -0.15 -0.04
C ASN A 111 -18.53 1.27 -0.49
N ARG A 112 -17.56 2.14 -0.74
CA ARG A 112 -17.79 3.52 -1.22
C ARG A 112 -18.34 3.54 -2.63
N ILE A 113 -17.90 2.64 -3.52
CA ILE A 113 -18.51 2.47 -4.84
C ILE A 113 -19.94 1.97 -4.70
N GLY A 114 -20.20 0.96 -3.88
CA GLY A 114 -21.53 0.42 -3.63
C GLY A 114 -22.50 1.48 -3.02
N ALA A 115 -21.99 2.38 -2.19
CA ALA A 115 -22.73 3.52 -1.65
C ALA A 115 -22.96 4.63 -2.69
N GLY A 116 -22.27 4.60 -3.82
CA GLY A 116 -22.34 5.64 -4.86
C GLY A 116 -21.57 6.91 -4.52
N GLU A 117 -20.64 6.85 -3.56
CA GLU A 117 -19.82 7.99 -3.15
C GLU A 117 -18.69 8.26 -4.15
N ILE A 118 -18.15 7.21 -4.75
CA ILE A 118 -17.11 7.25 -5.77
C ILE A 118 -17.44 6.26 -6.88
N LYS A 119 -16.82 6.43 -8.05
CA LYS A 119 -16.98 5.54 -9.20
C LYS A 119 -15.69 4.81 -9.55
N LEU A 120 -14.54 5.44 -9.30
CA LEU A 120 -13.23 4.93 -9.68
C LEU A 120 -12.21 5.16 -8.57
N ALA A 121 -11.63 4.09 -8.07
CA ALA A 121 -10.61 4.12 -7.04
C ALA A 121 -9.33 3.40 -7.51
N ALA A 122 -8.18 3.90 -7.08
CA ALA A 122 -6.92 3.19 -7.16
C ALA A 122 -6.40 2.86 -5.76
N ILE A 123 -5.83 1.66 -5.63
CA ILE A 123 -5.16 1.22 -4.41
C ILE A 123 -3.74 0.82 -4.82
N ALA A 124 -2.76 1.36 -4.14
CA ALA A 124 -1.36 1.07 -4.42
C ALA A 124 -0.57 0.84 -3.14
N GLY A 125 0.46 0.04 -3.24
CA GLY A 125 1.44 -0.16 -2.19
C GLY A 125 2.75 -0.64 -2.79
N ALA A 126 3.86 -0.25 -2.20
CA ALA A 126 5.18 -0.68 -2.64
C ALA A 126 6.19 -0.66 -1.49
N GLU A 127 7.15 -1.58 -1.57
CA GLU A 127 8.33 -1.62 -0.72
C GLU A 127 9.60 -1.70 -1.56
N ALA A 128 10.59 -0.90 -1.21
CA ALA A 128 11.86 -0.83 -1.90
C ALA A 128 13.05 -1.13 -0.96
N LEU A 129 12.88 -2.11 -0.06
CA LEU A 129 13.89 -2.49 0.95
C LEU A 129 15.24 -2.88 0.34
N ARG A 130 15.22 -3.58 -0.80
CA ARG A 130 16.45 -3.92 -1.51
C ARG A 130 17.18 -2.67 -2.03
N THR A 131 16.43 -1.73 -2.59
CA THR A 131 16.98 -0.48 -3.13
C THR A 131 17.62 0.35 -2.03
N ILE A 132 16.91 0.56 -0.92
CA ILE A 132 17.45 1.36 0.19
C ILE A 132 18.65 0.66 0.83
N ALA A 133 18.60 -0.65 1.07
CA ALA A 133 19.71 -1.42 1.62
C ALA A 133 20.94 -1.36 0.70
N GLY A 134 20.74 -1.50 -0.61
CA GLY A 134 21.81 -1.39 -1.60
C GLY A 134 22.45 0.00 -1.66
N ARG A 135 21.63 1.05 -1.65
CA ARG A 135 22.12 2.46 -1.62
C ARG A 135 22.90 2.72 -0.34
N LEU A 136 22.44 2.25 0.80
CA LEU A 136 23.15 2.40 2.07
C LEU A 136 24.47 1.62 2.05
N ALA A 137 24.48 0.39 1.57
CA ALA A 137 25.73 -0.39 1.44
C ALA A 137 26.75 0.29 0.52
N LYS A 138 26.28 0.99 -0.52
CA LYS A 138 27.14 1.69 -1.49
C LYS A 138 27.65 3.03 -0.99
N HIS A 139 26.83 3.78 -0.24
CA HIS A 139 27.06 5.19 0.10
C HIS A 139 27.19 5.45 1.59
N ALA A 140 26.90 4.49 2.48
CA ALA A 140 26.84 4.77 3.91
C ALA A 140 28.20 4.98 4.54
N THR A 141 28.27 6.01 5.34
CA THR A 141 29.15 6.05 6.51
C THR A 141 28.63 5.03 7.54
N PRO A 142 29.51 4.38 8.35
CA PRO A 142 29.17 3.21 9.19
C PRO A 142 28.02 3.38 10.21
N GLN A 143 27.31 4.45 10.23
CA GLN A 143 26.36 4.89 11.29
C GLN A 143 24.89 4.95 10.89
N GLN A 144 24.52 4.70 9.62
CA GLN A 144 23.11 4.77 9.19
C GLN A 144 22.45 3.40 9.22
N ASP A 145 21.51 3.23 10.14
CA ASP A 145 20.69 2.03 10.28
C ASP A 145 19.43 2.11 9.41
N VAL A 146 19.32 1.24 8.40
CA VAL A 146 18.16 1.12 7.51
C VAL A 146 16.86 0.92 8.27
N PHE A 147 16.94 0.26 9.44
CA PHE A 147 15.80 -0.10 10.26
C PHE A 147 15.56 0.86 11.45
N GLU A 148 16.24 2.01 11.49
CA GLU A 148 16.09 2.97 12.59
C GLU A 148 14.64 3.44 12.74
N GLY A 149 13.92 3.66 11.64
CA GLY A 149 12.50 4.00 11.65
C GLY A 149 11.64 2.90 12.26
N VAL A 150 11.90 1.66 11.92
CA VAL A 150 11.18 0.48 12.46
C VAL A 150 11.51 0.28 13.93
N ARG A 151 12.77 0.47 14.33
CA ARG A 151 13.19 0.36 15.75
C ARG A 151 12.67 1.50 16.62
N ASN A 152 12.45 2.68 16.07
CA ASN A 152 11.88 3.80 16.83
C ASN A 152 10.38 3.59 17.14
N GLU A 153 9.66 2.84 16.31
CA GLU A 153 8.32 2.34 16.66
C GLU A 153 8.37 1.28 17.78
N ALA A 154 9.43 0.49 17.83
CA ALA A 154 9.67 -0.50 18.90
C ALA A 154 9.99 0.11 20.27
N LYS A 155 10.14 1.44 20.41
CA LYS A 155 10.24 2.14 21.71
C LYS A 155 8.90 2.32 22.42
N ARG A 156 7.79 1.88 21.81
CA ARG A 156 6.52 1.70 22.54
C ARG A 156 6.71 0.56 23.56
N GLU A 157 6.03 0.66 24.70
CA GLU A 157 6.01 -0.45 25.64
C GLU A 157 5.65 -1.75 24.91
N PRO A 158 6.43 -2.84 25.13
CA PRO A 158 6.21 -4.08 24.41
C PRO A 158 4.79 -4.59 24.66
N GLY A 159 4.05 -4.85 23.60
CA GLY A 159 2.73 -5.48 23.69
C GLY A 159 2.82 -6.88 24.30
N TYR A 160 1.69 -7.45 24.68
CA TYR A 160 1.62 -8.76 25.33
C TYR A 160 2.44 -9.85 24.59
N ALA A 161 2.29 -9.95 23.27
CA ALA A 161 3.02 -10.91 22.45
C ALA A 161 4.55 -10.72 22.56
N GLN A 162 5.01 -9.48 22.50
CA GLN A 162 6.43 -9.14 22.56
C GLN A 162 7.03 -9.42 23.94
N GLN A 163 6.25 -9.23 25.03
CA GLN A 163 6.67 -9.61 26.39
C GLN A 163 6.93 -11.12 26.53
N HIS A 164 6.31 -11.92 25.66
CA HIS A 164 6.48 -13.39 25.59
C HIS A 164 7.44 -13.83 24.47
N GLY A 165 8.26 -12.94 23.94
CA GLY A 165 9.28 -13.26 22.94
C GLY A 165 8.75 -13.39 21.52
N LEU A 166 7.49 -13.06 21.26
CA LEU A 166 6.88 -13.11 19.92
C LEU A 166 7.11 -11.77 19.20
N ASN A 167 8.31 -11.56 18.68
CA ASN A 167 8.74 -10.28 18.12
C ASN A 167 8.74 -10.25 16.59
N ALA A 168 8.84 -11.39 15.95
CA ALA A 168 8.94 -11.51 14.50
C ALA A 168 7.99 -12.59 13.95
N PRO A 169 7.67 -12.56 12.65
CA PRO A 169 6.83 -13.59 12.04
C PRO A 169 7.34 -15.02 12.28
N VAL A 170 8.65 -15.22 12.30
CA VAL A 170 9.26 -16.51 12.59
C VAL A 170 8.96 -17.04 14.00
N ASP A 171 8.67 -16.15 14.95
CA ASP A 171 8.29 -16.53 16.32
C ASP A 171 6.80 -16.88 16.41
N VAL A 172 5.99 -16.31 15.54
CA VAL A 172 4.50 -16.37 15.59
C VAL A 172 3.96 -17.47 14.70
N TYR A 173 4.45 -17.62 13.46
CA TYR A 173 3.89 -18.57 12.51
C TYR A 173 3.94 -20.03 12.96
N PRO A 174 5.00 -20.52 13.66
CA PRO A 174 5.01 -21.88 14.18
C PRO A 174 3.89 -22.17 15.18
N LEU A 175 3.34 -21.14 15.85
CA LEU A 175 2.19 -21.34 16.76
C LEU A 175 0.92 -21.69 16.00
N TYR A 176 0.73 -21.15 14.79
CA TYR A 176 -0.42 -21.49 13.95
C TYR A 176 -0.27 -22.83 13.25
N GLU A 177 0.97 -23.26 12.94
CA GLU A 177 1.24 -24.54 12.30
C GLU A 177 1.07 -25.72 13.26
N ASN A 178 1.18 -25.49 14.57
CA ASN A 178 1.06 -26.53 15.60
C ASN A 178 -0.30 -26.51 16.33
N ALA A 179 -1.23 -25.70 15.90
CA ALA A 179 -2.58 -25.63 16.44
C ALA A 179 -3.54 -26.51 15.63
#